data_d017bbbab6879a2a41fc10b1978bb826
#
_entry.id   d017bbbab6879a2a41fc10b1978bb826
#
_cell.length_a   1.000
_cell.length_b   1.000
_cell.length_c   1.000
_cell.angle_alpha   90.00
_cell.angle_beta   90.00
_cell.angle_gamma   90.00
#
_symmetry.space_group_name_H-M   'P 1'
#
loop_
_entity.id
_entity.type
_entity.pdbx_description
1 polymer ?
#
loop_
_entity_poly.entity_id
_entity_poly.type
_entity_poly.pdbx_seq_one_letter_code
_entity_poly.pdbx_strand_id
1 'polypeptide(L)'
;THEARYEHYERIGYDSSANKWTVWSKSGTRSVFEPVSKWQTPVDTNVPVAVRDTYRWRLSQVIDTHGNTVTYTYQCTTLPACWPKTISYNGALVEFFVETNPEPLTGATGLTLANFDKRLRSIKVSHGGSLARVYTFTYDQSPATSLSRLTAVRQYGTDTVIDTAGVVSGGTALPPYQLEYSGSATNFETISYFSGLGAAGGHQYYDNGNLNVTYFTNNQDQNSTYCSLLNITFSCT
;
A
#
# COMPACT_ATOMS: atom_id res chain seq x y z
N THR A 1 -23.22 -20.38 -2.33
CA THR A 1 -22.67 -19.45 -3.33
C THR A 1 -22.76 -18.04 -2.78
N HIS A 2 -21.73 -17.23 -3.05
CA HIS A 2 -21.68 -15.83 -2.70
C HIS A 2 -21.65 -15.02 -4.01
N GLU A 3 -22.20 -13.82 -3.98
CA GLU A 3 -22.31 -12.95 -5.16
C GLU A 3 -21.62 -11.62 -4.87
N ALA A 4 -21.03 -11.00 -5.90
CA ALA A 4 -20.51 -9.66 -5.82
C ALA A 4 -21.67 -8.64 -5.81
N ARG A 5 -21.49 -7.48 -5.15
CA ARG A 5 -22.48 -6.40 -5.14
C ARG A 5 -22.83 -5.90 -6.54
N TYR A 6 -21.86 -5.94 -7.45
CA TYR A 6 -22.03 -5.65 -8.87
C TYR A 6 -21.69 -6.91 -9.65
N GLU A 7 -22.48 -7.23 -10.66
CA GLU A 7 -22.28 -8.43 -11.49
C GLU A 7 -20.97 -8.32 -12.29
N HIS A 8 -20.03 -9.20 -11.98
CA HIS A 8 -18.76 -9.37 -12.70
C HIS A 8 -18.68 -10.71 -13.44
N TYR A 9 -19.79 -11.49 -13.44
CA TYR A 9 -19.83 -12.84 -14.00
C TYR A 9 -18.81 -13.78 -13.34
N GLU A 10 -18.63 -13.63 -12.04
CA GLU A 10 -17.74 -14.44 -11.22
C GLU A 10 -18.56 -15.38 -10.33
N ARG A 11 -18.05 -16.59 -10.16
CA ARG A 11 -18.58 -17.53 -9.19
C ARG A 11 -17.70 -17.51 -7.95
N ILE A 12 -18.28 -17.30 -6.78
CA ILE A 12 -17.56 -17.29 -5.50
C ILE A 12 -18.03 -18.48 -4.67
N GLY A 13 -17.09 -19.31 -4.23
CA GLY A 13 -17.35 -20.46 -3.36
C GLY A 13 -16.48 -20.41 -2.10
N TYR A 14 -17.05 -20.86 -0.99
CA TYR A 14 -16.34 -21.04 0.27
C TYR A 14 -16.37 -22.51 0.68
N ASP A 15 -15.20 -23.09 0.94
CA ASP A 15 -15.02 -24.41 1.54
C ASP A 15 -14.75 -24.22 3.03
N SER A 16 -15.73 -24.51 3.87
CA SER A 16 -15.64 -24.36 5.32
C SER A 16 -14.71 -25.38 5.96
N SER A 17 -14.53 -26.56 5.35
CA SER A 17 -13.66 -27.61 5.88
C SER A 17 -12.18 -27.25 5.71
N ALA A 18 -11.83 -26.59 4.62
CA ALA A 18 -10.48 -26.14 4.33
C ALA A 18 -10.26 -24.66 4.67
N ASN A 19 -11.30 -23.92 5.05
CA ASN A 19 -11.30 -22.47 5.26
C ASN A 19 -10.74 -21.71 4.06
N LYS A 20 -11.24 -22.01 2.87
CA LYS A 20 -10.76 -21.45 1.61
C LYS A 20 -11.87 -20.81 0.82
N TRP A 21 -11.56 -19.67 0.21
CA TRP A 21 -12.38 -19.06 -0.82
C TRP A 21 -11.83 -19.39 -2.20
N THR A 22 -12.71 -19.64 -3.14
CA THR A 22 -12.34 -19.77 -4.55
C THR A 22 -13.24 -18.87 -5.38
N VAL A 23 -12.62 -18.08 -6.25
CA VAL A 23 -13.28 -17.20 -7.20
C VAL A 23 -12.97 -17.72 -8.60
N TRP A 24 -14.00 -18.01 -9.39
CA TRP A 24 -13.90 -18.38 -10.80
C TRP A 24 -14.29 -17.17 -11.65
N SER A 25 -13.38 -16.73 -12.49
CA SER A 25 -13.65 -15.69 -13.49
C SER A 25 -14.44 -16.23 -14.67
N LYS A 26 -14.97 -15.34 -15.49
CA LYS A 26 -15.67 -15.68 -16.74
C LYS A 26 -14.77 -16.47 -17.72
N SER A 27 -13.45 -16.25 -17.69
CA SER A 27 -12.48 -16.99 -18.52
C SER A 27 -12.20 -18.40 -18.01
N GLY A 28 -12.77 -18.81 -16.87
CA GLY A 28 -12.49 -20.10 -16.24
C GLY A 28 -11.25 -20.12 -15.33
N THR A 29 -10.49 -19.03 -15.27
CA THR A 29 -9.39 -18.88 -14.31
C THR A 29 -9.95 -18.87 -12.88
N ARG A 30 -9.32 -19.60 -11.98
CA ARG A 30 -9.70 -19.63 -10.56
C ARG A 30 -8.61 -19.05 -9.68
N SER A 31 -9.04 -18.23 -8.74
CA SER A 31 -8.20 -17.63 -7.69
C SER A 31 -8.59 -18.26 -6.36
N VAL A 32 -7.60 -18.80 -5.64
CA VAL A 32 -7.77 -19.44 -4.34
C VAL A 32 -7.23 -18.52 -3.26
N PHE A 33 -8.00 -18.35 -2.19
CA PHE A 33 -7.62 -17.50 -1.06
C PHE A 33 -7.63 -18.33 0.21
N GLU A 34 -6.61 -18.15 1.04
CA GLU A 34 -6.44 -18.85 2.30
C GLU A 34 -6.25 -17.86 3.47
N PRO A 35 -6.66 -18.24 4.71
CA PRO A 35 -6.62 -17.34 5.85
C PRO A 35 -5.19 -16.91 6.19
N VAL A 36 -5.04 -15.75 6.83
CA VAL A 36 -3.71 -15.21 7.17
C VAL A 36 -2.93 -16.09 8.14
N SER A 37 -3.62 -16.87 8.98
CA SER A 37 -3.01 -17.83 9.91
C SER A 37 -2.14 -18.88 9.22
N LYS A 38 -2.46 -19.24 7.97
CA LYS A 38 -1.68 -20.20 7.18
C LYS A 38 -0.21 -19.77 7.02
N TRP A 39 0.03 -18.48 7.02
CA TRP A 39 1.33 -17.89 6.69
C TRP A 39 2.16 -17.51 7.93
N GLN A 40 1.66 -17.82 9.12
CA GLN A 40 2.36 -17.63 10.39
C GLN A 40 2.78 -18.97 10.96
N THR A 41 4.07 -19.15 11.26
CA THR A 41 4.58 -20.38 11.84
C THR A 41 5.59 -20.06 12.95
N PRO A 42 5.31 -20.45 14.19
CA PRO A 42 4.04 -21.02 14.68
C PRO A 42 2.91 -19.99 14.68
N VAL A 43 1.67 -20.46 14.59
CA VAL A 43 0.50 -19.58 14.66
C VAL A 43 0.38 -19.00 16.06
N ASP A 44 0.28 -17.68 16.17
CA ASP A 44 0.05 -17.00 17.46
C ASP A 44 -1.39 -17.25 17.95
N THR A 45 -1.51 -18.10 18.95
CA THR A 45 -2.80 -18.46 19.54
C THR A 45 -3.40 -17.37 20.43
N ASN A 46 -2.63 -16.33 20.79
CA ASN A 46 -3.16 -15.17 21.51
C ASN A 46 -3.98 -14.24 20.60
N VAL A 47 -3.76 -14.32 19.28
CA VAL A 47 -4.61 -13.60 18.31
C VAL A 47 -5.96 -14.32 18.20
N PRO A 48 -7.10 -13.62 18.39
CA PRO A 48 -8.42 -14.24 18.29
C PRO A 48 -8.65 -14.98 16.97
N VAL A 49 -9.31 -16.15 17.00
CA VAL A 49 -9.67 -16.94 15.81
C VAL A 49 -10.38 -16.07 14.76
N ALA A 50 -11.28 -15.20 15.20
CA ALA A 50 -11.98 -14.27 14.33
C ALA A 50 -11.05 -13.35 13.53
N VAL A 51 -9.85 -13.07 14.00
CA VAL A 51 -8.86 -12.23 13.30
C VAL A 51 -7.93 -13.09 12.45
N ARG A 52 -7.40 -14.18 12.99
CA ARG A 52 -6.42 -15.01 12.29
C ARG A 52 -7.02 -15.88 11.16
N ASP A 53 -8.25 -16.36 11.36
CA ASP A 53 -8.85 -17.38 10.48
C ASP A 53 -10.07 -16.89 9.70
N THR A 54 -10.77 -15.82 10.14
CA THR A 54 -12.03 -15.38 9.51
C THR A 54 -12.10 -13.88 9.20
N TYR A 55 -11.03 -13.13 9.46
CA TYR A 55 -10.99 -11.69 9.15
C TYR A 55 -10.48 -11.40 7.74
N ARG A 56 -9.41 -12.11 7.31
CA ARG A 56 -8.73 -11.84 6.05
C ARG A 56 -8.16 -13.10 5.43
N TRP A 57 -8.43 -13.26 4.14
CA TRP A 57 -7.81 -14.30 3.30
C TRP A 57 -6.88 -13.63 2.30
N ARG A 58 -5.77 -14.30 2.00
CA ARG A 58 -4.79 -13.86 1.02
C ARG A 58 -4.82 -14.79 -0.19
N LEU A 59 -4.61 -14.22 -1.38
CA LEU A 59 -4.47 -14.97 -2.61
C LEU A 59 -3.31 -15.97 -2.48
N SER A 60 -3.60 -17.27 -2.56
CA SER A 60 -2.58 -18.33 -2.48
C SER A 60 -2.23 -18.90 -3.84
N GLN A 61 -3.21 -18.98 -4.74
CA GLN A 61 -3.01 -19.53 -6.07
C GLN A 61 -3.89 -18.84 -7.10
N VAL A 62 -3.36 -18.71 -8.32
CA VAL A 62 -4.15 -18.42 -9.53
C VAL A 62 -3.90 -19.58 -10.48
N ILE A 63 -4.97 -20.21 -10.97
CA ILE A 63 -4.92 -21.41 -11.79
C ILE A 63 -5.73 -21.16 -13.05
N ASP A 64 -5.11 -21.30 -14.22
CA ASP A 64 -5.79 -21.16 -15.50
C ASP A 64 -6.58 -22.43 -15.90
N THR A 65 -7.25 -22.39 -17.03
CA THR A 65 -8.04 -23.52 -17.54
C THR A 65 -7.19 -24.72 -17.99
N HIS A 66 -5.88 -24.53 -18.19
CA HIS A 66 -4.91 -25.57 -18.55
C HIS A 66 -4.22 -26.18 -17.33
N GLY A 67 -4.52 -25.67 -16.12
CA GLY A 67 -3.89 -26.13 -14.88
C GLY A 67 -2.57 -25.45 -14.55
N ASN A 68 -2.11 -24.47 -15.35
CA ASN A 68 -0.94 -23.68 -14.98
C ASN A 68 -1.23 -22.88 -13.71
N THR A 69 -0.31 -22.92 -12.76
CA THR A 69 -0.53 -22.37 -11.43
C THR A 69 0.52 -21.35 -11.08
N VAL A 70 0.08 -20.15 -10.70
CA VAL A 70 0.90 -19.16 -9.98
C VAL A 70 0.63 -19.34 -8.50
N THR A 71 1.68 -19.51 -7.71
CA THR A 71 1.59 -19.68 -6.25
C THR A 71 2.15 -18.45 -5.54
N TYR A 72 1.44 -18.00 -4.52
CA TYR A 72 1.77 -16.85 -3.69
C TYR A 72 2.01 -17.31 -2.25
N THR A 73 3.06 -16.82 -1.62
CA THR A 73 3.29 -17.01 -0.18
C THR A 73 3.50 -15.66 0.50
N TYR A 74 3.27 -15.64 1.80
CA TYR A 74 3.37 -14.43 2.61
C TYR A 74 4.22 -14.68 3.86
N GLN A 75 4.68 -13.62 4.45
CA GLN A 75 5.28 -13.60 5.78
C GLN A 75 4.38 -12.79 6.70
N CYS A 76 3.86 -13.43 7.74
CA CYS A 76 2.98 -12.82 8.73
C CYS A 76 3.64 -12.97 10.10
N THR A 77 4.20 -11.90 10.63
CA THR A 77 4.84 -11.91 11.96
C THR A 77 3.85 -11.55 13.05
N THR A 78 2.99 -10.58 12.80
CA THR A 78 1.96 -10.12 13.74
C THR A 78 0.63 -10.06 12.98
N LEU A 79 -0.25 -11.05 13.23
CA LEU A 79 -1.54 -11.12 12.54
C LEU A 79 -2.44 -9.94 12.91
N PRO A 80 -3.22 -9.44 11.93
CA PRO A 80 -3.41 -9.91 10.56
C PRO A 80 -2.48 -9.23 9.53
N ALA A 81 -1.40 -8.58 9.96
CA ALA A 81 -0.44 -7.95 9.06
C ALA A 81 0.45 -9.00 8.38
N CYS A 82 0.47 -8.99 7.06
CA CYS A 82 1.24 -9.91 6.22
C CYS A 82 1.84 -9.16 5.03
N TRP A 83 3.05 -9.56 4.65
CA TRP A 83 3.75 -9.05 3.48
C TRP A 83 3.96 -10.17 2.45
N PRO A 84 3.97 -9.89 1.15
CA PRO A 84 4.37 -10.86 0.15
C PRO A 84 5.75 -11.44 0.48
N LYS A 85 5.91 -12.76 0.34
CA LYS A 85 7.19 -13.44 0.51
C LYS A 85 7.71 -13.98 -0.81
N THR A 86 6.89 -14.77 -1.52
CA THR A 86 7.27 -15.30 -2.83
C THR A 86 6.10 -15.33 -3.80
N ILE A 87 6.42 -15.24 -5.10
CA ILE A 87 5.54 -15.62 -6.19
C ILE A 87 6.32 -16.62 -7.04
N SER A 88 5.72 -17.77 -7.34
CA SER A 88 6.35 -18.79 -8.18
C SER A 88 5.43 -19.21 -9.32
N TYR A 89 6.02 -19.35 -10.51
CA TYR A 89 5.34 -19.77 -11.72
C TYR A 89 6.33 -20.34 -12.72
N ASN A 90 6.07 -21.54 -13.23
CA ASN A 90 6.80 -22.14 -14.35
C ASN A 90 8.34 -22.01 -14.24
N GLY A 91 8.90 -22.41 -13.09
CA GLY A 91 10.34 -22.32 -12.81
C GLY A 91 10.86 -20.93 -12.48
N ALA A 92 10.04 -19.88 -12.62
CA ALA A 92 10.36 -18.55 -12.11
C ALA A 92 10.00 -18.43 -10.63
N LEU A 93 10.86 -17.73 -9.89
CA LEU A 93 10.67 -17.40 -8.48
C LEU A 93 10.95 -15.92 -8.27
N VAL A 94 9.98 -15.20 -7.72
CA VAL A 94 10.13 -13.83 -7.25
C VAL A 94 10.10 -13.84 -5.73
N GLU A 95 11.14 -13.34 -5.10
CA GLU A 95 11.31 -13.27 -3.64
C GLU A 95 11.28 -11.81 -3.20
N PHE A 96 10.47 -11.51 -2.19
CA PHE A 96 10.32 -10.17 -1.62
C PHE A 96 11.03 -10.11 -0.27
N PHE A 97 11.93 -9.17 -0.13
CA PHE A 97 12.64 -8.92 1.12
C PHE A 97 12.14 -7.60 1.71
N VAL A 98 11.83 -7.64 2.99
CA VAL A 98 11.33 -6.48 3.73
C VAL A 98 12.31 -6.03 4.79
N GLU A 99 12.27 -4.76 5.13
CA GLU A 99 13.02 -4.17 6.23
C GLU A 99 12.06 -3.50 7.22
N THR A 100 12.57 -3.12 8.37
CA THR A 100 11.78 -2.37 9.34
C THR A 100 11.40 -1.02 8.77
N ASN A 101 10.11 -0.69 8.83
CA ASN A 101 9.62 0.65 8.54
C ASN A 101 9.79 1.52 9.78
N PRO A 102 10.56 2.63 9.71
CA PRO A 102 10.73 3.54 10.86
C PRO A 102 9.41 4.17 11.33
N GLU A 103 8.41 4.28 10.45
CA GLU A 103 7.07 4.80 10.76
C GLU A 103 6.00 3.71 10.61
N PRO A 104 5.86 2.80 11.59
CA PRO A 104 4.89 1.72 11.49
C PRO A 104 3.46 2.26 11.50
N LEU A 105 2.63 1.71 10.59
CA LEU A 105 1.21 2.03 10.55
C LEU A 105 0.43 1.03 11.39
N THR A 106 -0.43 1.53 12.27
CA THR A 106 -1.32 0.69 13.08
C THR A 106 -2.75 0.81 12.59
N GLY A 107 -3.37 -0.33 12.28
CA GLY A 107 -4.77 -0.42 11.88
C GLY A 107 -5.60 -1.20 12.91
N ALA A 108 -6.77 -0.69 13.27
CA ALA A 108 -7.69 -1.42 14.14
C ALA A 108 -8.54 -2.41 13.33
N THR A 109 -8.69 -3.63 13.85
CA THR A 109 -9.56 -4.67 13.27
C THR A 109 -10.89 -4.80 13.99
N GLY A 110 -11.11 -4.04 15.06
CA GLY A 110 -12.23 -4.20 16.00
C GLY A 110 -11.96 -5.21 17.12
N LEU A 111 -11.00 -6.12 16.94
CA LEU A 111 -10.63 -7.16 17.93
C LEU A 111 -9.15 -7.11 18.32
N THR A 112 -8.29 -6.55 17.47
CA THR A 112 -6.87 -6.39 17.70
C THR A 112 -6.30 -5.26 16.87
N LEU A 113 -5.06 -4.88 17.12
CA LEU A 113 -4.32 -3.94 16.31
C LEU A 113 -3.43 -4.68 15.31
N ALA A 114 -3.55 -4.31 14.04
CA ALA A 114 -2.63 -4.74 13.00
C ALA A 114 -1.47 -3.74 12.92
N ASN A 115 -0.24 -4.21 13.07
CA ASN A 115 0.94 -3.37 12.98
C ASN A 115 1.69 -3.64 11.67
N PHE A 116 1.73 -2.64 10.79
CA PHE A 116 2.44 -2.69 9.51
C PHE A 116 3.82 -2.03 9.68
N ASP A 117 4.75 -2.78 10.24
CA ASP A 117 6.08 -2.35 10.66
C ASP A 117 7.19 -2.65 9.63
N LYS A 118 6.84 -3.05 8.43
CA LYS A 118 7.79 -3.37 7.36
C LYS A 118 7.53 -2.57 6.10
N ARG A 119 8.61 -2.28 5.37
CA ARG A 119 8.61 -1.78 4.00
C ARG A 119 9.48 -2.66 3.11
N LEU A 120 9.31 -2.56 1.81
CA LEU A 120 10.03 -3.36 0.84
C LEU A 120 11.51 -2.91 0.76
N ARG A 121 12.46 -3.85 0.90
CA ARG A 121 13.90 -3.61 0.75
C ARG A 121 14.37 -3.93 -0.65
N SER A 122 14.07 -5.15 -1.12
CA SER A 122 14.50 -5.63 -2.42
C SER A 122 13.57 -6.72 -2.95
N ILE A 123 13.66 -6.95 -4.26
CA ILE A 123 13.00 -8.06 -4.95
C ILE A 123 14.07 -8.82 -5.73
N LYS A 124 14.12 -10.13 -5.54
CA LYS A 124 14.99 -11.04 -6.30
C LYS A 124 14.14 -11.87 -7.26
N VAL A 125 14.57 -11.94 -8.49
CA VAL A 125 13.94 -12.76 -9.54
C VAL A 125 14.90 -13.81 -9.99
N SER A 126 14.47 -15.08 -9.95
CA SER A 126 15.25 -16.25 -10.41
C SER A 126 14.44 -17.07 -11.40
N HIS A 127 15.09 -17.80 -12.26
CA HIS A 127 14.48 -18.80 -13.15
C HIS A 127 15.35 -20.03 -13.23
N GLY A 128 14.76 -21.22 -13.09
CA GLY A 128 15.50 -22.48 -13.10
C GLY A 128 16.59 -22.55 -12.00
N GLY A 129 16.40 -21.86 -10.87
CA GLY A 129 17.38 -21.78 -9.79
C GLY A 129 18.49 -20.74 -9.99
N SER A 130 18.60 -20.13 -11.18
CA SER A 130 19.60 -19.12 -11.49
C SER A 130 19.07 -17.71 -11.28
N LEU A 131 19.89 -16.82 -10.72
CA LEU A 131 19.52 -15.40 -10.57
C LEU A 131 19.35 -14.76 -11.94
N ALA A 132 18.20 -14.07 -12.13
CA ALA A 132 17.93 -13.30 -13.34
C ALA A 132 18.17 -11.80 -13.12
N ARG A 133 17.66 -11.24 -12.01
CA ARG A 133 17.83 -9.83 -11.66
C ARG A 133 17.44 -9.56 -10.21
N VAL A 134 17.90 -8.41 -9.70
CA VAL A 134 17.51 -7.91 -8.38
C VAL A 134 17.08 -6.44 -8.52
N TYR A 135 16.05 -6.06 -7.77
CA TYR A 135 15.63 -4.66 -7.61
C TYR A 135 15.83 -4.23 -6.17
N THR A 136 16.42 -3.06 -5.96
CA THR A 136 16.53 -2.44 -4.62
C THR A 136 15.75 -1.14 -4.57
N PHE A 137 15.26 -0.80 -3.39
CA PHE A 137 14.45 0.37 -3.12
C PHE A 137 15.17 1.27 -2.13
N THR A 138 15.30 2.55 -2.46
CA THR A 138 15.90 3.56 -1.58
C THR A 138 14.83 4.52 -1.11
N TYR A 139 14.89 4.87 0.17
CA TYR A 139 13.90 5.74 0.81
C TYR A 139 14.57 6.91 1.49
N ASP A 140 13.88 8.04 1.53
CA ASP A 140 14.13 9.16 2.44
C ASP A 140 12.91 9.40 3.34
N GLN A 141 12.99 10.38 4.20
CA GLN A 141 11.84 10.85 4.98
C GLN A 141 11.34 12.20 4.44
N SER A 142 10.01 12.31 4.34
CA SER A 142 9.36 13.57 4.00
C SER A 142 9.64 14.62 5.07
N PRO A 143 10.15 15.81 4.73
CA PRO A 143 10.38 16.87 5.72
C PRO A 143 9.08 17.33 6.42
N ALA A 144 7.95 17.22 5.73
CA ALA A 144 6.65 17.67 6.23
C ALA A 144 5.97 16.66 7.14
N THR A 145 6.05 15.36 6.81
CA THR A 145 5.28 14.31 7.50
C THR A 145 6.14 13.30 8.23
N SER A 146 7.45 13.33 8.03
CA SER A 146 8.42 12.32 8.50
C SER A 146 8.12 10.90 8.03
N LEU A 147 7.23 10.73 7.03
CA LEU A 147 6.92 9.44 6.44
C LEU A 147 7.96 9.07 5.37
N SER A 148 8.25 7.78 5.24
CA SER A 148 9.13 7.25 4.20
C SER A 148 8.58 7.53 2.80
N ARG A 149 9.47 8.02 1.92
CA ARG A 149 9.19 8.19 0.48
C ARG A 149 10.19 7.38 -0.32
N LEU A 150 9.72 6.72 -1.36
CA LEU A 150 10.58 5.98 -2.28
C LEU A 150 11.33 6.97 -3.18
N THR A 151 12.66 7.06 -3.06
CA THR A 151 13.47 8.00 -3.85
C THR A 151 14.17 7.37 -5.04
N ALA A 152 14.46 6.06 -4.97
CA ALA A 152 15.07 5.39 -6.11
C ALA A 152 14.69 3.91 -6.19
N VAL A 153 14.62 3.41 -7.42
CA VAL A 153 14.58 1.98 -7.74
C VAL A 153 15.78 1.67 -8.61
N ARG A 154 16.58 0.69 -8.21
CA ARG A 154 17.76 0.27 -8.98
C ARG A 154 17.64 -1.20 -9.35
N GLN A 155 17.93 -1.51 -10.61
CA GLN A 155 18.00 -2.88 -11.13
C GLN A 155 19.45 -3.34 -11.24
N TYR A 156 19.68 -4.59 -10.83
CA TYR A 156 20.98 -5.29 -10.93
C TYR A 156 20.86 -6.52 -11.82
N GLY A 157 21.99 -6.93 -12.38
CA GLY A 157 22.13 -8.09 -13.26
C GLY A 157 22.27 -9.43 -12.55
N THR A 158 22.67 -10.45 -13.33
CA THR A 158 22.82 -11.82 -12.87
C THR A 158 24.06 -12.06 -12.01
N ASP A 159 25.01 -11.12 -12.03
CA ASP A 159 26.25 -11.12 -11.26
C ASP A 159 26.08 -10.55 -9.83
N THR A 160 24.83 -10.26 -9.43
CA THR A 160 24.51 -9.64 -8.15
C THR A 160 24.72 -10.59 -6.99
N VAL A 161 25.37 -10.11 -5.95
CA VAL A 161 25.47 -10.76 -4.65
C VAL A 161 24.39 -10.21 -3.73
N ILE A 162 23.47 -11.06 -3.32
CA ILE A 162 22.37 -10.73 -2.41
C ILE A 162 22.32 -11.78 -1.30
N ASP A 163 22.19 -11.31 -0.05
CA ASP A 163 22.11 -12.18 1.11
C ASP A 163 20.66 -12.64 1.41
N THR A 164 20.52 -13.44 2.47
CA THR A 164 19.23 -13.96 2.93
C THR A 164 18.30 -12.89 3.54
N ALA A 165 18.82 -11.72 3.87
CA ALA A 165 18.05 -10.57 4.33
C ALA A 165 17.68 -9.61 3.18
N GLY A 166 18.09 -9.93 1.95
CA GLY A 166 17.82 -9.10 0.77
C GLY A 166 18.77 -7.91 0.63
N VAL A 167 19.93 -7.92 1.30
CA VAL A 167 20.93 -6.87 1.16
C VAL A 167 21.82 -7.18 -0.04
N VAL A 168 21.95 -6.23 -0.94
CA VAL A 168 22.82 -6.30 -2.11
C VAL A 168 24.21 -5.77 -1.75
N SER A 169 25.26 -6.57 -1.97
CA SER A 169 26.65 -6.22 -1.69
C SER A 169 27.52 -6.11 -2.92
N GLY A 170 27.00 -6.36 -4.13
CA GLY A 170 27.76 -6.25 -5.38
C GLY A 170 26.92 -6.62 -6.60
N GLY A 171 27.51 -6.44 -7.77
CA GLY A 171 26.91 -6.74 -9.06
C GLY A 171 26.79 -5.50 -9.97
N THR A 172 26.61 -5.76 -11.26
CA THR A 172 26.43 -4.72 -12.27
C THR A 172 25.02 -4.15 -12.19
N ALA A 173 24.89 -2.84 -12.02
CA ALA A 173 23.61 -2.15 -11.90
C ALA A 173 23.33 -1.21 -13.06
N LEU A 174 22.08 -1.09 -13.43
CA LEU A 174 21.59 0.00 -14.29
C LEU A 174 21.55 1.33 -13.52
N PRO A 175 21.55 2.47 -14.24
CA PRO A 175 21.24 3.75 -13.62
C PRO A 175 19.92 3.66 -12.84
N PRO A 176 19.83 4.26 -11.65
CA PRO A 176 18.61 4.19 -10.86
C PRO A 176 17.47 4.99 -11.49
N TYR A 177 16.27 4.48 -11.36
CA TYR A 177 15.07 5.28 -11.53
C TYR A 177 14.94 6.17 -10.30
N GLN A 178 15.02 7.49 -10.49
CA GLN A 178 14.90 8.47 -9.41
C GLN A 178 13.48 9.03 -9.37
N LEU A 179 12.96 9.21 -8.16
CA LEU A 179 11.67 9.84 -7.89
C LEU A 179 11.93 11.11 -7.09
N GLU A 180 11.44 12.21 -7.60
CA GLU A 180 11.48 13.51 -6.96
C GLU A 180 10.09 13.89 -6.48
N TYR A 181 10.03 14.52 -5.32
CA TYR A 181 8.78 14.97 -4.72
C TYR A 181 8.80 16.49 -4.64
N SER A 182 7.70 17.13 -5.02
CA SER A 182 7.52 18.54 -4.76
C SER A 182 7.66 18.80 -3.27
N GLY A 183 8.50 19.77 -2.89
CA GLY A 183 8.61 20.19 -1.51
C GLY A 183 7.26 20.70 -1.03
N SER A 184 6.68 20.07 0.00
CA SER A 184 5.56 20.69 0.68
C SER A 184 6.14 21.78 1.55
N ALA A 185 5.76 23.03 1.27
CA ALA A 185 6.03 24.12 2.17
C ALA A 185 5.36 23.81 3.51
N THR A 186 6.19 23.70 4.55
CA THR A 186 5.71 23.53 5.93
C THR A 186 5.23 24.83 6.54
N ASN A 187 5.39 25.92 5.84
CA ASN A 187 4.98 27.25 6.29
C ASN A 187 3.73 27.68 5.55
N PHE A 188 2.63 27.78 6.27
CA PHE A 188 1.52 28.61 5.81
C PHE A 188 2.04 30.05 5.74
N GLU A 189 2.00 30.66 4.56
CA GLU A 189 2.35 32.07 4.45
C GLU A 189 1.41 32.90 5.35
N THR A 190 1.99 33.94 5.92
CA THR A 190 1.25 34.88 6.76
C THR A 190 0.05 35.43 5.97
N ILE A 191 -1.13 35.26 6.52
CA ILE A 191 -2.36 35.80 5.94
C ILE A 191 -2.21 37.32 5.87
N SER A 192 -2.09 37.85 4.65
CA SER A 192 -2.13 39.29 4.46
C SER A 192 -3.58 39.74 4.39
N TYR A 193 -4.05 40.40 5.42
CA TYR A 193 -5.35 41.05 5.38
C TYR A 193 -5.28 42.26 4.47
N PHE A 194 -6.02 42.27 3.40
CA PHE A 194 -6.28 43.51 2.65
C PHE A 194 -7.34 44.32 3.41
N SER A 195 -6.87 45.24 4.27
CA SER A 195 -7.75 46.26 4.85
C SER A 195 -8.04 47.30 3.78
N GLY A 196 -9.25 47.29 3.20
CA GLY A 196 -9.62 48.33 2.25
C GLY A 196 -10.66 47.97 1.21
N LEU A 197 -11.07 46.74 1.13
CA LEU A 197 -12.26 46.39 0.35
C LEU A 197 -13.47 46.53 1.25
N GLY A 198 -14.39 47.44 0.87
CA GLY A 198 -15.63 47.69 1.61
C GLY A 198 -16.41 46.40 1.90
N ALA A 199 -17.46 46.50 2.66
CA ALA A 199 -18.27 45.49 3.36
C ALA A 199 -18.64 44.15 2.64
N ALA A 200 -17.97 43.79 1.57
CA ALA A 200 -17.99 42.49 0.89
C ALA A 200 -16.56 41.93 0.83
N GLY A 201 -15.93 41.74 1.99
CA GLY A 201 -14.55 41.28 2.06
C GLY A 201 -14.38 39.82 1.62
N GLY A 202 -13.84 39.62 0.43
CA GLY A 202 -13.23 38.33 0.04
C GLY A 202 -11.78 38.30 0.48
N HIS A 203 -11.36 37.23 1.14
CA HIS A 203 -9.95 36.99 1.48
C HIS A 203 -9.39 35.94 0.52
N GLN A 204 -8.26 36.26 -0.13
CA GLN A 204 -7.53 35.29 -0.93
C GLN A 204 -6.31 34.82 -0.16
N TYR A 205 -6.14 33.50 -0.09
CA TYR A 205 -4.95 32.86 0.45
C TYR A 205 -4.14 32.30 -0.71
N TYR A 206 -2.84 32.58 -0.72
CA TYR A 206 -1.92 31.96 -1.60
C TYR A 206 -1.06 30.98 -0.78
N ASP A 207 -1.19 29.69 -1.10
CA ASP A 207 -0.25 28.69 -0.65
C ASP A 207 0.74 28.46 -1.77
N ASN A 208 2.00 28.92 -1.60
CA ASN A 208 3.16 28.69 -2.48
C ASN A 208 2.88 28.52 -3.97
N GLY A 209 1.99 29.34 -4.49
CA GLY A 209 1.79 29.52 -5.92
C GLY A 209 0.77 28.63 -6.61
N ASN A 210 0.08 27.70 -5.92
CA ASN A 210 -0.80 26.77 -6.64
C ASN A 210 -2.21 26.51 -6.06
N LEU A 211 -2.60 27.11 -4.95
CA LEU A 211 -3.94 26.97 -4.41
C LEU A 211 -4.51 28.31 -3.98
N ASN A 212 -5.49 28.80 -4.74
CA ASN A 212 -6.28 29.95 -4.34
C ASN A 212 -7.47 29.48 -3.47
N VAL A 213 -7.44 29.78 -2.20
CA VAL A 213 -8.61 29.62 -1.33
C VAL A 213 -9.28 30.98 -1.21
N THR A 214 -10.50 31.10 -1.72
CA THR A 214 -11.27 32.34 -1.63
C THR A 214 -12.31 32.20 -0.52
N TYR A 215 -12.26 33.07 0.48
CA TYR A 215 -13.28 33.21 1.50
C TYR A 215 -14.31 34.22 1.04
N PHE A 216 -15.58 33.87 1.21
CA PHE A 216 -16.66 34.81 1.11
C PHE A 216 -17.35 34.91 2.49
N THR A 217 -17.25 36.05 3.14
CA THR A 217 -18.10 36.33 4.28
C THR A 217 -19.38 37.02 3.79
N ASN A 218 -20.52 36.40 3.99
CA ASN A 218 -21.78 37.05 3.74
C ASN A 218 -22.14 37.94 4.97
N ASN A 219 -22.16 39.24 4.76
CA ASN A 219 -22.44 40.23 5.83
C ASN A 219 -23.86 40.15 6.40
N GLN A 220 -24.71 39.24 5.91
CA GLN A 220 -26.09 39.12 6.41
C GLN A 220 -26.25 38.03 7.49
N ASP A 221 -25.30 37.08 7.59
CA ASP A 221 -25.29 36.08 8.66
C ASP A 221 -23.91 36.09 9.33
N GLN A 222 -23.80 36.71 10.47
CA GLN A 222 -22.55 36.84 11.23
C GLN A 222 -21.99 35.50 11.75
N ASN A 223 -22.62 34.37 11.43
CA ASN A 223 -22.26 33.05 11.99
C ASN A 223 -21.97 31.94 10.99
N SER A 224 -21.89 32.19 9.69
CA SER A 224 -21.51 31.15 8.75
C SER A 224 -20.37 31.58 7.84
N THR A 225 -19.21 31.00 8.05
CA THR A 225 -18.03 31.15 7.20
C THR A 225 -17.96 29.93 6.25
N TYR A 226 -17.92 30.14 4.94
CA TYR A 226 -17.80 29.11 3.96
C TYR A 226 -16.40 29.13 3.37
N CYS A 227 -15.73 27.98 3.37
CA CYS A 227 -14.45 27.79 2.71
C CYS A 227 -14.64 26.94 1.45
N SER A 228 -14.05 27.36 0.36
CA SER A 228 -14.05 26.60 -0.90
C SER A 228 -12.62 26.20 -1.24
N LEU A 229 -12.39 24.90 -1.38
CA LEU A 229 -11.13 24.33 -1.84
C LEU A 229 -11.42 23.45 -3.05
N LEU A 230 -10.83 23.73 -4.21
CA LEU A 230 -10.99 22.91 -5.41
C LEU A 230 -12.46 22.60 -5.79
N ASN A 231 -13.32 23.61 -5.79
CA ASN A 231 -14.77 23.47 -6.05
C ASN A 231 -15.57 22.67 -5.01
N ILE A 232 -15.00 22.38 -3.85
CA ILE A 232 -15.71 21.79 -2.72
C ILE A 232 -15.96 22.89 -1.70
N THR A 233 -17.24 23.17 -1.40
CA THR A 233 -17.64 24.15 -0.39
C THR A 233 -17.95 23.44 0.91
N PHE A 234 -17.36 23.86 2.02
CA PHE A 234 -17.64 23.36 3.37
C PHE A 234 -17.77 24.51 4.36
N SER A 235 -18.53 24.28 5.42
CA SER A 235 -18.68 25.25 6.50
C SER A 235 -17.44 25.22 7.40
N CYS A 236 -16.86 26.40 7.66
CA CYS A 236 -15.79 26.56 8.64
C CYS A 236 -16.36 27.26 9.86
N THR A 237 -16.29 26.63 11.02
CA THR A 237 -16.59 27.23 12.33
C THR A 237 -15.29 27.60 13.04
#